data_d45f7552c54499238e4fd9eab6011ad8
#
_entry.id   d45f7552c54499238e4fd9eab6011ad8
#
_cell.length_a   1.000
_cell.length_b   1.000
_cell.length_c   1.000
_cell.angle_alpha   90.00
_cell.angle_beta   90.00
_cell.angle_gamma   90.00
#
_symmetry.space_group_name_H-M   'P 1'
#
loop_
_entity.id
_entity.type
_entity.pdbx_description
1 polymer ?
#
loop_
_entity_poly.entity_id
_entity_poly.type
_entity_poly.pdbx_seq_one_letter_code
_entity_poly.pdbx_strand_id
1 'polypeptide(L)'
;MNGYPWVVKRVSPQSPMLVDRTGKSTLATTDFLSLTVYISNSIQNPFFTHVLIHELGHCALFSYGLIDDIHKVVKPQHWIEAEEWVCNFIADYGLQIFETAYNIAGDEAWTIVPQELDRMIA
;
A
#
# COMPACT_ATOMS: atom_id res chain seq x y z
N MET A 1 7.51 -9.40 1.51
CA MET A 1 6.09 -9.44 1.88
C MET A 1 5.47 -10.65 1.22
N ASN A 2 5.04 -11.60 2.00
CA ASN A 2 4.52 -12.90 1.53
C ASN A 2 5.44 -13.62 0.50
N GLY A 3 6.75 -13.60 0.73
CA GLY A 3 7.75 -14.20 -0.15
C GLY A 3 8.20 -13.32 -1.32
N TYR A 4 7.54 -12.20 -1.59
CA TYR A 4 7.95 -11.27 -2.65
C TYR A 4 8.99 -10.28 -2.11
N PRO A 5 10.19 -10.20 -2.74
CA PRO A 5 11.29 -9.35 -2.25
C PRO A 5 11.18 -7.91 -2.79
N TRP A 6 10.26 -7.14 -2.23
CA TRP A 6 10.08 -5.75 -2.62
C TRP A 6 11.30 -4.88 -2.31
N VAL A 7 11.60 -3.94 -3.20
CA VAL A 7 12.66 -2.95 -3.06
C VAL A 7 12.05 -1.56 -3.16
N VAL A 8 12.52 -0.64 -2.33
CA VAL A 8 12.14 0.78 -2.39
C VAL A 8 13.32 1.58 -2.92
N LYS A 9 13.11 2.35 -3.99
CA LYS A 9 14.15 3.20 -4.60
C LYS A 9 13.71 4.66 -4.60
N ARG A 10 14.62 5.54 -4.14
CA ARG A 10 14.45 6.97 -4.26
C ARG A 10 15.01 7.39 -5.62
N VAL A 11 14.22 8.14 -6.39
CA VAL A 11 14.60 8.54 -7.77
C VAL A 11 14.39 10.03 -7.98
N SER A 12 15.02 10.58 -9.04
CA SER A 12 14.80 11.97 -9.44
C SER A 12 13.32 12.26 -9.70
N PRO A 13 12.83 13.48 -9.37
CA PRO A 13 11.46 13.86 -9.67
C PRO A 13 11.10 13.78 -11.17
N GLN A 14 12.09 13.81 -12.05
CA GLN A 14 11.91 13.69 -13.49
C GLN A 14 12.05 12.26 -14.01
N SER A 15 12.27 11.29 -13.13
CA SER A 15 12.40 9.89 -13.54
C SER A 15 11.16 9.39 -14.28
N PRO A 16 11.31 8.67 -15.41
CA PRO A 16 10.18 8.04 -16.08
C PRO A 16 9.52 6.95 -15.22
N MET A 17 10.19 6.44 -14.19
CA MET A 17 9.64 5.48 -13.27
C MET A 17 8.52 6.06 -12.40
N LEU A 18 8.38 7.40 -12.34
CA LEU A 18 7.31 8.07 -11.61
C LEU A 18 6.05 8.30 -12.45
N VAL A 19 6.03 7.85 -13.71
CA VAL A 19 4.81 7.86 -14.53
C VAL A 19 3.98 6.62 -14.17
N ASP A 20 2.74 6.83 -13.74
CA ASP A 20 1.88 5.73 -13.33
C ASP A 20 1.26 4.98 -14.52
N ARG A 21 0.51 3.92 -14.21
CA ARG A 21 -0.15 3.07 -15.22
C ARG A 21 -1.24 3.79 -16.03
N THR A 22 -1.65 5.00 -15.62
CA THR A 22 -2.57 5.86 -16.37
C THR A 22 -1.84 6.86 -17.26
N GLY A 23 -0.49 6.89 -17.23
CA GLY A 23 0.33 7.84 -17.96
C GLY A 23 0.53 9.18 -17.27
N LYS A 24 0.11 9.29 -16.01
CA LYS A 24 0.23 10.52 -15.22
C LYS A 24 1.55 10.53 -14.44
N SER A 25 2.22 11.68 -14.44
CA SER A 25 3.41 11.91 -13.61
C SER A 25 2.99 12.05 -12.14
N THR A 26 3.67 11.31 -11.25
CA THR A 26 3.34 11.23 -9.83
C THR A 26 4.58 11.38 -8.96
N LEU A 27 4.39 11.37 -7.64
CA LEU A 27 5.50 11.42 -6.68
C LEU A 27 5.99 10.03 -6.29
N ALA A 28 5.22 8.98 -6.56
CA ALA A 28 5.58 7.61 -6.28
C ALA A 28 4.80 6.64 -7.13
N THR A 29 5.37 5.47 -7.39
CA THR A 29 4.72 4.37 -8.12
C THR A 29 5.13 3.04 -7.53
N THR A 30 4.29 2.02 -7.74
CA THR A 30 4.58 0.62 -7.42
C THR A 30 4.57 -0.19 -8.71
N ASP A 31 5.69 -0.83 -9.03
CA ASP A 31 5.81 -1.68 -10.21
C ASP A 31 5.74 -3.16 -9.80
N PHE A 32 4.66 -3.82 -10.18
CA PHE A 32 4.42 -5.22 -9.86
C PHE A 32 5.33 -6.19 -10.64
N LEU A 33 5.85 -5.77 -11.79
CA LEU A 33 6.73 -6.61 -12.61
C LEU A 33 8.14 -6.71 -12.03
N SER A 34 8.68 -5.57 -11.58
CA SER A 34 10.02 -5.52 -10.98
C SER A 34 10.00 -5.61 -9.46
N LEU A 35 8.82 -5.67 -8.83
CA LEU A 35 8.65 -5.66 -7.37
C LEU A 35 9.37 -4.47 -6.73
N THR A 36 9.21 -3.30 -7.32
CA THR A 36 9.92 -2.10 -6.90
C THR A 36 8.93 -0.96 -6.65
N VAL A 37 9.11 -0.27 -5.54
CA VAL A 37 8.46 1.00 -5.24
C VAL A 37 9.43 2.12 -5.58
N TYR A 38 9.01 3.06 -6.43
CA TYR A 38 9.79 4.25 -6.77
C TYR A 38 9.18 5.46 -6.07
N ILE A 39 9.99 6.22 -5.35
CA ILE A 39 9.56 7.43 -4.66
C ILE A 39 10.49 8.57 -5.03
N SER A 40 9.92 9.72 -5.39
CA SER A 40 10.69 10.93 -5.68
C SER A 40 11.58 11.31 -4.51
N ASN A 41 12.84 11.60 -4.78
CA ASN A 41 13.77 12.06 -3.75
C ASN A 41 13.54 13.51 -3.30
N SER A 42 12.56 14.21 -3.92
CA SER A 42 12.11 15.54 -3.49
C SER A 42 11.22 15.50 -2.25
N ILE A 43 10.69 14.32 -1.89
CA ILE A 43 9.78 14.18 -0.77
C ILE A 43 10.56 13.88 0.51
N GLN A 44 10.19 14.56 1.61
CA GLN A 44 10.79 14.39 2.94
C GLN A 44 9.69 14.07 3.96
N ASN A 45 10.11 13.57 5.15
CA ASN A 45 9.18 13.32 6.25
C ASN A 45 8.55 14.63 6.77
N PRO A 46 7.29 14.58 7.24
CA PRO A 46 6.47 13.37 7.43
C PRO A 46 5.82 12.85 6.16
N PHE A 47 5.82 13.62 5.07
CA PHE A 47 5.11 13.23 3.83
C PHE A 47 5.69 11.96 3.20
N PHE A 48 7.02 11.77 3.27
CA PHE A 48 7.65 10.55 2.76
C PHE A 48 7.05 9.28 3.38
N THR A 49 6.90 9.24 4.70
CA THR A 49 6.33 8.07 5.39
C THR A 49 4.88 7.84 4.97
N HIS A 50 4.09 8.90 4.80
CA HIS A 50 2.71 8.80 4.33
C HIS A 50 2.65 8.16 2.92
N VAL A 51 3.47 8.64 2.00
CA VAL A 51 3.57 8.10 0.64
C VAL A 51 4.05 6.66 0.66
N LEU A 52 5.06 6.35 1.47
CA LEU A 52 5.58 4.99 1.62
C LEU A 52 4.48 4.02 2.07
N ILE A 53 3.67 4.38 3.07
CA ILE A 53 2.57 3.54 3.54
C ILE A 53 1.57 3.30 2.41
N HIS A 54 1.22 4.32 1.62
CA HIS A 54 0.34 4.19 0.48
C HIS A 54 0.89 3.15 -0.52
N GLU A 55 2.15 3.28 -0.91
CA GLU A 55 2.78 2.38 -1.87
C GLU A 55 2.95 0.96 -1.31
N LEU A 56 3.26 0.82 -0.02
CA LEU A 56 3.29 -0.49 0.63
C LEU A 56 1.89 -1.14 0.66
N GLY A 57 0.83 -0.35 0.65
CA GLY A 57 -0.53 -0.84 0.47
C GLY A 57 -0.70 -1.58 -0.86
N HIS A 58 -0.20 -1.01 -1.97
CA HIS A 58 -0.18 -1.68 -3.27
C HIS A 58 0.63 -2.98 -3.22
N CYS A 59 1.79 -2.95 -2.56
CA CYS A 59 2.63 -4.14 -2.39
C CYS A 59 1.87 -5.25 -1.65
N ALA A 60 1.14 -4.91 -0.60
CA ALA A 60 0.36 -5.88 0.17
C ALA A 60 -0.77 -6.46 -0.67
N LEU A 61 -1.52 -5.62 -1.38
CA LEU A 61 -2.60 -6.08 -2.26
C LEU A 61 -2.10 -7.08 -3.31
N PHE A 62 -0.95 -6.81 -3.90
CA PHE A 62 -0.33 -7.72 -4.86
C PHE A 62 0.17 -8.99 -4.16
N SER A 63 0.97 -8.84 -3.11
CA SER A 63 1.68 -9.95 -2.47
C SER A 63 0.77 -11.01 -1.87
N TYR A 64 -0.41 -10.60 -1.41
CA TYR A 64 -1.41 -11.49 -0.80
C TYR A 64 -2.56 -11.86 -1.73
N GLY A 65 -2.46 -11.53 -3.03
CA GLY A 65 -3.48 -11.87 -4.02
C GLY A 65 -4.79 -11.11 -3.88
N LEU A 66 -4.80 -9.99 -3.18
CA LEU A 66 -6.01 -9.23 -2.87
C LEU A 66 -6.50 -8.38 -4.05
N ILE A 67 -5.63 -8.14 -5.05
CA ILE A 67 -6.04 -7.46 -6.28
C ILE A 67 -7.13 -8.26 -7.00
N ASP A 68 -7.01 -9.58 -7.04
CA ASP A 68 -8.02 -10.43 -7.63
C ASP A 68 -9.35 -10.36 -6.87
N ASP A 69 -9.31 -10.20 -5.55
CA ASP A 69 -10.50 -10.03 -4.74
C ASP A 69 -11.23 -8.72 -5.09
N ILE A 70 -10.48 -7.64 -5.29
CA ILE A 70 -11.04 -6.36 -5.75
C ILE A 70 -11.72 -6.54 -7.10
N HIS A 71 -11.08 -7.25 -8.02
CA HIS A 71 -11.60 -7.49 -9.37
C HIS A 71 -12.89 -8.30 -9.37
N LYS A 72 -13.14 -9.11 -8.34
CA LYS A 72 -14.37 -9.89 -8.22
C LYS A 72 -15.58 -9.06 -7.78
N VAL A 73 -15.36 -7.98 -7.04
CA VAL A 73 -16.46 -7.21 -6.42
C VAL A 73 -16.66 -5.84 -7.05
N VAL A 74 -15.74 -5.39 -7.90
CA VAL A 74 -15.75 -4.08 -8.54
C VAL A 74 -15.74 -4.24 -10.05
N LYS A 75 -16.50 -3.41 -10.76
CA LYS A 75 -16.51 -3.43 -12.23
C LYS A 75 -15.14 -3.04 -12.79
N PRO A 76 -14.73 -3.59 -13.96
CA PRO A 76 -13.39 -3.34 -14.52
C PRO A 76 -13.02 -1.87 -14.68
N GLN A 77 -13.96 -1.01 -15.03
CA GLN A 77 -13.70 0.42 -15.18
C GLN A 77 -13.36 1.13 -13.86
N HIS A 78 -13.58 0.47 -12.71
CA HIS A 78 -13.30 1.01 -11.38
C HIS A 78 -12.17 0.26 -10.64
N TRP A 79 -11.47 -0.67 -11.30
CA TRP A 79 -10.44 -1.48 -10.62
C TRP A 79 -9.30 -0.63 -10.05
N ILE A 80 -8.77 0.31 -10.84
CA ILE A 80 -7.67 1.18 -10.40
C ILE A 80 -8.15 2.09 -9.27
N GLU A 81 -9.32 2.68 -9.43
CA GLU A 81 -9.92 3.56 -8.42
C GLU A 81 -10.11 2.84 -7.08
N ALA A 82 -10.62 1.61 -7.11
CA ALA A 82 -10.83 0.81 -5.90
C ALA A 82 -9.51 0.47 -5.21
N GLU A 83 -8.50 0.08 -5.96
CA GLU A 83 -7.16 -0.20 -5.44
C GLU A 83 -6.56 1.05 -4.78
N GLU A 84 -6.64 2.19 -5.44
CA GLU A 84 -6.17 3.46 -4.90
C GLU A 84 -6.93 3.87 -3.65
N TRP A 85 -8.25 3.61 -3.60
CA TRP A 85 -9.06 3.91 -2.41
C TRP A 85 -8.55 3.15 -1.19
N VAL A 86 -8.25 1.86 -1.35
CA VAL A 86 -7.72 1.04 -0.25
C VAL A 86 -6.38 1.57 0.23
N CYS A 87 -5.47 1.88 -0.68
CA CYS A 87 -4.14 2.39 -0.33
C CYS A 87 -4.22 3.76 0.34
N ASN A 88 -5.11 4.64 -0.13
CA ASN A 88 -5.36 5.94 0.50
C ASN A 88 -5.95 5.77 1.91
N PHE A 89 -6.89 4.85 2.08
CA PHE A 89 -7.47 4.58 3.39
C PHE A 89 -6.40 4.18 4.41
N ILE A 90 -5.52 3.26 4.02
CA ILE A 90 -4.43 2.81 4.90
C ILE A 90 -3.47 3.95 5.23
N ALA A 91 -3.07 4.74 4.22
CA ALA A 91 -2.15 5.85 4.41
C ALA A 91 -2.75 6.96 5.28
N ASP A 92 -4.03 7.27 5.08
CA ASP A 92 -4.70 8.37 5.78
C ASP A 92 -5.10 8.01 7.21
N TYR A 93 -5.49 6.75 7.46
CA TYR A 93 -6.12 6.36 8.72
C TYR A 93 -5.45 5.18 9.42
N GLY A 94 -4.61 4.40 8.72
CA GLY A 94 -4.04 3.17 9.27
C GLY A 94 -3.21 3.41 10.52
N LEU A 95 -2.38 4.45 10.54
CA LEU A 95 -1.56 4.77 11.70
C LEU A 95 -2.43 5.14 12.90
N GLN A 96 -3.48 5.93 12.71
CA GLN A 96 -4.40 6.32 13.77
C GLN A 96 -5.15 5.12 14.33
N ILE A 97 -5.60 4.24 13.45
CA ILE A 97 -6.28 2.99 13.87
C ILE A 97 -5.33 2.13 14.69
N PHE A 98 -4.09 1.94 14.23
CA PHE A 98 -3.09 1.17 14.94
C PHE A 98 -2.73 1.79 16.29
N GLU A 99 -2.52 3.12 16.34
CA GLU A 99 -2.23 3.83 17.57
C GLU A 99 -3.34 3.65 18.59
N THR A 100 -4.59 3.73 18.17
CA THR A 100 -5.74 3.50 19.05
C THR A 100 -5.74 2.07 19.59
N ALA A 101 -5.50 1.08 18.73
CA ALA A 101 -5.38 -0.33 19.16
C ALA A 101 -4.21 -0.53 20.14
N TYR A 102 -3.08 0.11 19.87
CA TYR A 102 -1.91 0.05 20.74
C TYR A 102 -2.20 0.66 22.12
N ASN A 103 -2.92 1.77 22.17
CA ASN A 103 -3.30 2.41 23.43
C ASN A 103 -4.23 1.54 24.28
N ILE A 104 -5.00 0.66 23.67
CA ILE A 104 -5.92 -0.26 24.35
C ILE A 104 -5.22 -1.56 24.73
N ALA A 105 -4.48 -2.17 23.82
CA ALA A 105 -3.94 -3.52 23.93
C ALA A 105 -2.43 -3.58 24.27
N GLY A 106 -1.73 -2.44 24.18
CA GLY A 106 -0.27 -2.40 24.39
C GLY A 106 0.47 -3.16 23.31
N ASP A 107 1.57 -3.81 23.68
CA ASP A 107 2.44 -4.51 22.73
C ASP A 107 1.75 -5.68 22.00
N GLU A 108 0.63 -6.16 22.51
CA GLU A 108 -0.19 -7.18 21.85
C GLU A 108 -0.75 -6.70 20.51
N ALA A 109 -0.84 -5.38 20.29
CA ALA A 109 -1.27 -4.82 19.01
C ALA A 109 -0.35 -5.21 17.84
N TRP A 110 0.89 -5.61 18.12
CA TRP A 110 1.85 -6.06 17.11
C TRP A 110 1.67 -7.53 16.70
N THR A 111 0.75 -8.25 17.35
CA THR A 111 0.55 -9.68 17.09
C THR A 111 -0.18 -9.89 15.77
N ILE A 112 0.37 -10.74 14.90
CA ILE A 112 -0.26 -11.15 13.65
C ILE A 112 -1.18 -12.34 13.94
N VAL A 113 -2.45 -12.21 13.53
CA VAL A 113 -3.47 -13.24 13.72
C VAL A 113 -3.56 -14.12 12.47
N PRO A 114 -3.62 -15.46 12.62
CA PRO A 114 -3.86 -16.33 11.47
C PRO A 114 -5.18 -16.02 10.75
N GLN A 115 -5.18 -16.13 9.42
CA GLN A 115 -6.35 -15.80 8.59
C GLN A 115 -7.61 -16.61 8.97
N GLU A 116 -7.43 -17.83 9.47
CA GLU A 116 -8.55 -18.67 9.92
C GLU A 116 -9.36 -18.01 11.02
N LEU A 117 -8.69 -17.26 11.90
CA LEU A 117 -9.36 -16.52 12.97
C LEU A 117 -10.02 -15.24 12.46
N ASP A 118 -9.47 -14.60 11.43
CA ASP A 118 -10.05 -13.41 10.82
C ASP A 118 -11.48 -13.65 10.33
N ARG A 119 -11.75 -14.86 9.84
CA ARG A 119 -13.07 -15.23 9.32
C ARG A 119 -14.14 -15.33 10.41
N MET A 120 -13.75 -15.25 11.67
CA MET A 120 -14.66 -15.32 12.83
C MET A 120 -15.14 -13.93 13.25
N ILE A 121 -14.62 -12.86 12.67
CA ILE A 121 -15.03 -11.49 13.00
C ILE A 121 -16.02 -10.94 11.99
N ALA A 122 -16.83 -10.02 12.47
CA ALA A 122 -17.84 -9.37 11.64
C ALA A 122 -17.23 -8.36 10.65
#